data_ec12fa7490576587df3dd5ab765f9f4d
#
_entry.id   ec12fa7490576587df3dd5ab765f9f4d
#
_cell.length_a   1.000
_cell.length_b   1.000
_cell.length_c   1.000
_cell.angle_alpha   90.00
_cell.angle_beta   90.00
_cell.angle_gamma   90.00
#
_symmetry.space_group_name_H-M   'P 1'
#
loop_
_entity.id
_entity.type
_entity.pdbx_description
1 polymer ?
#
loop_
_entity_poly.entity_id
_entity_poly.type
_entity_poly.pdbx_seq_one_letter_code
_entity_poly.pdbx_strand_id
1 'polypeptide(L)'
;KIKAQAKKEGYTPTQKTLALCDWTLLITNASALLIPIESALDFYALRWQIELIFKQFKSVLSIHRSNTTNHWRLLCEIYGKLIASALLFQFHARLNIDLWNAQKKEVSFDKFFKRFVDRSFCLTKLLLTSITNAIEFCHSLFYLHLRNFMKCHQKSRLTSLQKLTKSFS
;
A
#
# COMPACT_ATOMS: atom_id res chain seq x y z
N LYS A 1 -9.57 -19.60 11.91
CA LYS A 1 -10.22 -19.29 10.61
C LYS A 1 -10.79 -20.56 9.96
N ILE A 2 -10.01 -21.66 9.82
CA ILE A 2 -10.47 -22.90 9.17
C ILE A 2 -11.67 -23.55 9.88
N LYS A 3 -11.68 -23.62 11.21
CA LYS A 3 -12.85 -24.13 11.97
C LYS A 3 -14.13 -23.31 11.72
N ALA A 4 -14.00 -21.99 11.59
CA ALA A 4 -15.14 -21.11 11.29
C ALA A 4 -15.64 -21.30 9.84
N GLN A 5 -14.71 -21.48 8.90
CA GLN A 5 -15.02 -21.74 7.51
C GLN A 5 -15.65 -23.13 7.33
N ALA A 6 -15.08 -24.17 7.94
CA ALA A 6 -15.60 -25.52 7.94
C ALA A 6 -17.03 -25.58 8.50
N LYS A 7 -17.30 -24.85 9.60
CA LYS A 7 -18.65 -24.72 10.16
C LYS A 7 -19.63 -24.07 9.17
N LYS A 8 -19.15 -23.06 8.42
CA LYS A 8 -19.97 -22.36 7.41
C LYS A 8 -20.25 -23.24 6.19
N GLU A 9 -19.31 -24.10 5.82
CA GLU A 9 -19.38 -24.99 4.66
C GLU A 9 -19.90 -26.40 5.02
N GLY A 10 -20.23 -26.64 6.30
CA GLY A 10 -20.88 -27.87 6.77
C GLY A 10 -19.98 -29.12 6.85
N TYR A 11 -18.65 -28.97 6.93
CA TYR A 11 -17.72 -30.07 7.08
C TYR A 11 -16.87 -30.00 8.36
N THR A 12 -16.36 -31.14 8.82
CA THR A 12 -15.43 -31.21 9.96
C THR A 12 -14.01 -31.39 9.45
N PRO A 13 -13.07 -30.43 9.74
CA PRO A 13 -11.71 -30.58 9.29
C PRO A 13 -11.00 -31.72 10.01
N THR A 14 -10.23 -32.51 9.26
CA THR A 14 -9.45 -33.64 9.83
C THR A 14 -8.35 -33.13 10.78
N GLN A 15 -7.89 -33.97 11.70
CA GLN A 15 -6.77 -33.64 12.59
C GLN A 15 -5.49 -33.28 11.81
N LYS A 16 -5.22 -33.95 10.68
CA LYS A 16 -4.09 -33.59 9.78
C LYS A 16 -4.23 -32.20 9.24
N THR A 17 -5.42 -31.80 8.79
CA THR A 17 -5.66 -30.42 8.29
C THR A 17 -5.46 -29.39 9.40
N LEU A 18 -5.91 -29.70 10.63
CA LEU A 18 -5.71 -28.79 11.77
C LEU A 18 -4.23 -28.66 12.15
N ALA A 19 -3.49 -29.76 12.18
CA ALA A 19 -2.06 -29.75 12.46
C ALA A 19 -1.25 -28.95 11.42
N LEU A 20 -1.59 -29.07 10.13
CA LEU A 20 -0.95 -28.30 9.06
C LEU A 20 -1.21 -26.79 9.15
N CYS A 21 -2.29 -26.36 9.83
CA CYS A 21 -2.60 -24.93 10.00
C CYS A 21 -1.65 -24.20 10.94
N ASP A 22 -0.93 -24.93 11.78
CA ASP A 22 0.04 -24.35 12.73
C ASP A 22 1.41 -24.13 12.08
N TRP A 23 1.59 -24.60 10.85
CA TRP A 23 2.84 -24.50 10.10
C TRP A 23 2.71 -23.47 8.97
N THR A 24 3.77 -22.67 8.79
CA THR A 24 3.96 -21.84 7.61
C THR A 24 5.16 -22.37 6.85
N LEU A 25 4.93 -22.92 5.67
CA LEU A 25 5.99 -23.42 4.80
C LEU A 25 6.38 -22.33 3.81
N LEU A 26 7.66 -21.94 3.83
CA LEU A 26 8.26 -21.01 2.88
C LEU A 26 9.28 -21.76 2.03
N ILE A 27 9.19 -21.59 0.72
CA ILE A 27 10.14 -22.11 -0.24
C ILE A 27 10.77 -20.92 -0.95
N THR A 28 12.12 -20.84 -0.94
CA THR A 28 12.87 -19.78 -1.59
C THR A 28 14.11 -20.37 -2.27
N ASN A 29 14.53 -19.74 -3.36
CA ASN A 29 15.82 -19.97 -4.01
C ASN A 29 16.89 -18.96 -3.59
N ALA A 30 16.55 -18.00 -2.70
CA ALA A 30 17.51 -17.07 -2.14
C ALA A 30 18.42 -17.76 -1.14
N SER A 31 19.71 -17.44 -1.16
CA SER A 31 20.66 -17.97 -0.18
C SER A 31 20.39 -17.44 1.23
N ALA A 32 20.76 -18.20 2.25
CA ALA A 32 20.64 -17.78 3.65
C ALA A 32 21.44 -16.50 3.99
N LEU A 33 22.46 -16.17 3.18
CA LEU A 33 23.20 -14.92 3.31
C LEU A 33 22.38 -13.70 2.89
N LEU A 34 21.47 -13.87 1.92
CA LEU A 34 20.59 -12.80 1.44
C LEU A 34 19.35 -12.66 2.30
N ILE A 35 18.75 -13.79 2.71
CA ILE A 35 17.54 -13.81 3.54
C ILE A 35 17.79 -14.77 4.71
N PRO A 36 18.18 -14.26 5.89
CA PRO A 36 18.29 -15.04 7.10
C PRO A 36 16.95 -15.69 7.46
N ILE A 37 16.99 -16.91 7.99
CA ILE A 37 15.79 -17.70 8.32
C ILE A 37 14.88 -16.94 9.30
N GLU A 38 15.47 -16.23 10.27
CA GLU A 38 14.77 -15.47 11.30
C GLU A 38 13.91 -14.34 10.72
N SER A 39 14.37 -13.76 9.61
CA SER A 39 13.68 -12.65 8.93
C SER A 39 12.82 -13.08 7.75
N ALA A 40 12.88 -14.34 7.33
CA ALA A 40 12.21 -14.84 6.13
C ALA A 40 10.67 -14.61 6.17
N LEU A 41 10.04 -14.82 7.33
CA LEU A 41 8.60 -14.56 7.51
C LEU A 41 8.25 -13.08 7.39
N ASP A 42 9.10 -12.19 7.88
CA ASP A 42 8.90 -10.75 7.80
C ASP A 42 9.06 -10.26 6.36
N PHE A 43 10.06 -10.75 5.63
CA PHE A 43 10.19 -10.49 4.19
C PHE A 43 8.98 -11.01 3.39
N TYR A 44 8.52 -12.21 3.68
CA TYR A 44 7.33 -12.75 3.03
C TYR A 44 6.08 -11.89 3.33
N ALA A 45 5.93 -11.39 4.54
CA ALA A 45 4.83 -10.51 4.90
C ALA A 45 4.86 -9.17 4.15
N LEU A 46 6.05 -8.68 3.75
CA LEU A 46 6.19 -7.47 2.93
C LEU A 46 5.67 -7.67 1.50
N ARG A 47 5.68 -8.91 0.97
CA ARG A 47 5.10 -9.23 -0.34
C ARG A 47 3.65 -8.74 -0.48
N TRP A 48 2.89 -8.75 0.60
CA TRP A 48 1.52 -8.24 0.62
C TRP A 48 1.41 -6.77 0.20
N GLN A 49 2.47 -5.98 0.32
CA GLN A 49 2.49 -4.58 -0.12
C GLN A 49 2.26 -4.46 -1.63
N ILE A 50 2.77 -5.41 -2.42
CA ILE A 50 2.56 -5.45 -3.88
C ILE A 50 1.08 -5.67 -4.20
N GLU A 51 0.42 -6.57 -3.47
CA GLU A 51 -1.02 -6.82 -3.65
C GLU A 51 -1.86 -5.58 -3.30
N LEU A 52 -1.45 -4.82 -2.27
CA LEU A 52 -2.11 -3.56 -1.94
C LEU A 52 -1.98 -2.51 -3.05
N ILE A 53 -0.83 -2.45 -3.74
CA ILE A 53 -0.62 -1.57 -4.89
C ILE A 53 -1.58 -1.93 -6.03
N PHE A 54 -1.66 -3.20 -6.41
CA PHE A 54 -2.60 -3.65 -7.44
C PHE A 54 -4.06 -3.39 -7.04
N LYS A 55 -4.38 -3.56 -5.77
CA LYS A 55 -5.71 -3.19 -5.25
C LYS A 55 -6.00 -1.72 -5.45
N GLN A 56 -5.04 -0.82 -5.21
CA GLN A 56 -5.20 0.62 -5.45
C GLN A 56 -5.37 0.93 -6.94
N PHE A 57 -4.59 0.33 -7.81
CA PHE A 57 -4.73 0.47 -9.26
C PHE A 57 -6.15 0.10 -9.72
N LYS A 58 -6.71 -0.96 -9.17
CA LYS A 58 -8.04 -1.43 -9.51
C LYS A 58 -9.15 -0.60 -8.87
N SER A 59 -9.06 -0.28 -7.57
CA SER A 59 -10.16 0.32 -6.81
C SER A 59 -10.18 1.85 -6.87
N VAL A 60 -9.03 2.51 -6.93
CA VAL A 60 -8.93 3.98 -6.88
C VAL A 60 -8.70 4.57 -8.25
N LEU A 61 -7.71 4.06 -8.99
CA LEU A 61 -7.43 4.56 -10.35
C LEU A 61 -8.34 3.98 -11.42
N SER A 62 -9.09 2.92 -11.10
CA SER A 62 -9.95 2.22 -12.06
C SER A 62 -9.21 1.90 -13.38
N ILE A 63 -7.97 1.40 -13.27
CA ILE A 63 -7.09 1.22 -14.44
C ILE A 63 -7.67 0.22 -15.44
N HIS A 64 -8.50 -0.70 -14.96
CA HIS A 64 -9.20 -1.71 -15.75
C HIS A 64 -10.47 -1.19 -16.44
N ARG A 65 -10.86 0.06 -16.17
CA ARG A 65 -12.05 0.69 -16.75
C ARG A 65 -11.63 1.80 -17.68
N SER A 66 -12.07 1.74 -18.91
CA SER A 66 -11.96 2.80 -19.89
C SER A 66 -13.29 2.94 -20.63
N ASN A 67 -13.67 4.16 -20.94
CA ASN A 67 -14.89 4.48 -21.69
C ASN A 67 -14.62 4.65 -23.19
N THR A 68 -13.44 4.23 -23.67
CA THR A 68 -13.08 4.39 -25.07
C THR A 68 -12.76 3.05 -25.73
N THR A 69 -13.17 2.90 -26.96
CA THR A 69 -12.82 1.80 -27.85
C THR A 69 -11.59 2.12 -28.73
N ASN A 70 -11.17 3.40 -28.76
CA ASN A 70 -10.00 3.81 -29.51
C ASN A 70 -8.72 3.38 -28.79
N HIS A 71 -7.91 2.56 -29.47
CA HIS A 71 -6.67 1.98 -28.93
C HIS A 71 -5.68 3.05 -28.41
N TRP A 72 -5.43 4.09 -29.19
CA TRP A 72 -4.47 5.13 -28.81
C TRP A 72 -4.93 5.94 -27.60
N ARG A 73 -6.21 6.26 -27.54
CA ARG A 73 -6.79 6.95 -26.40
C ARG A 73 -6.73 6.08 -25.13
N LEU A 74 -6.99 4.77 -25.27
CA LEU A 74 -6.86 3.81 -24.18
C LEU A 74 -5.43 3.77 -23.63
N LEU A 75 -4.43 3.70 -24.50
CA LEU A 75 -3.03 3.74 -24.09
C LEU A 75 -2.67 5.03 -23.36
N CYS A 76 -3.07 6.20 -23.90
CA CYS A 76 -2.85 7.48 -23.24
C CYS A 76 -3.47 7.52 -21.84
N GLU A 77 -4.70 7.00 -21.68
CA GLU A 77 -5.37 6.93 -20.38
C GLU A 77 -4.61 6.03 -19.40
N ILE A 78 -4.19 4.84 -19.83
CA ILE A 78 -3.44 3.90 -18.98
C ILE A 78 -2.10 4.49 -18.57
N TYR A 79 -1.31 5.02 -19.53
CA TYR A 79 -0.02 5.64 -19.23
C TYR A 79 -0.16 6.85 -18.32
N GLY A 80 -1.16 7.71 -18.53
CA GLY A 80 -1.46 8.83 -17.67
C GLY A 80 -1.73 8.39 -16.22
N LYS A 81 -2.55 7.35 -16.03
CA LYS A 81 -2.82 6.76 -14.71
C LYS A 81 -1.56 6.15 -14.06
N LEU A 82 -0.71 5.49 -14.85
CA LEU A 82 0.55 4.93 -14.35
C LEU A 82 1.54 6.01 -13.94
N ILE A 83 1.70 7.07 -14.74
CA ILE A 83 2.58 8.22 -14.41
C ILE A 83 2.08 8.90 -13.14
N ALA A 84 0.78 9.19 -13.05
CA ALA A 84 0.19 9.78 -11.85
C ALA A 84 0.42 8.91 -10.61
N SER A 85 0.28 7.58 -10.74
CA SER A 85 0.55 6.67 -9.62
C SER A 85 2.01 6.67 -9.21
N ALA A 86 2.95 6.69 -10.15
CA ALA A 86 4.38 6.74 -9.86
C ALA A 86 4.75 8.02 -9.08
N LEU A 87 4.21 9.17 -9.49
CA LEU A 87 4.39 10.43 -8.76
C LEU A 87 3.80 10.35 -7.34
N LEU A 88 2.60 9.78 -7.18
CA LEU A 88 1.98 9.61 -5.86
C LEU A 88 2.77 8.67 -4.96
N PHE A 89 3.39 7.63 -5.49
CA PHE A 89 4.30 6.76 -4.73
C PHE A 89 5.51 7.54 -4.21
N GLN A 90 6.13 8.38 -5.04
CA GLN A 90 7.27 9.21 -4.63
C GLN A 90 6.86 10.20 -3.53
N PHE A 91 5.73 10.88 -3.68
CA PHE A 91 5.20 11.77 -2.64
C PHE A 91 4.91 11.04 -1.33
N HIS A 92 4.26 9.87 -1.40
CA HIS A 92 4.00 9.06 -0.22
C HIS A 92 5.29 8.60 0.46
N ALA A 93 6.28 8.15 -0.32
CA ALA A 93 7.56 7.70 0.21
C ALA A 93 8.28 8.86 0.94
N ARG A 94 8.34 10.03 0.33
CA ARG A 94 8.96 11.22 0.95
C ARG A 94 8.26 11.61 2.24
N LEU A 95 6.94 11.73 2.21
CA LEU A 95 6.14 12.05 3.39
C LEU A 95 6.33 11.01 4.51
N ASN A 96 6.45 9.74 4.15
CA ASN A 96 6.66 8.66 5.10
C ASN A 96 8.03 8.76 5.78
N ILE A 97 9.09 9.12 5.02
CA ILE A 97 10.43 9.34 5.56
C ILE A 97 10.42 10.51 6.54
N ASP A 98 9.84 11.65 6.13
CA ASP A 98 9.80 12.86 6.95
C ASP A 98 9.03 12.62 8.27
N LEU A 99 7.89 11.95 8.22
CA LEU A 99 7.11 11.60 9.40
C LEU A 99 7.78 10.54 10.28
N TRP A 100 8.43 9.57 9.67
CA TRP A 100 9.18 8.57 10.42
C TRP A 100 10.34 9.21 11.20
N ASN A 101 11.06 10.13 10.59
CA ASN A 101 12.15 10.85 11.24
C ASN A 101 11.65 11.75 12.38
N ALA A 102 10.55 12.48 12.16
CA ALA A 102 10.01 13.43 13.12
C ALA A 102 9.22 12.76 14.27
N GLN A 103 8.40 11.76 13.99
CA GLN A 103 7.41 11.25 14.94
C GLN A 103 7.38 9.72 15.07
N LYS A 104 8.24 8.99 14.36
CA LYS A 104 8.22 7.50 14.28
C LYS A 104 6.85 6.92 13.89
N LYS A 105 6.12 7.66 13.05
CA LYS A 105 4.80 7.27 12.57
C LYS A 105 4.83 7.03 11.06
N GLU A 106 3.94 6.17 10.58
CA GLU A 106 3.80 5.84 9.17
C GLU A 106 2.49 6.36 8.60
N VAL A 107 2.55 6.77 7.33
CA VAL A 107 1.39 7.16 6.53
C VAL A 107 0.75 5.91 5.92
N SER A 108 -0.57 5.81 6.02
CA SER A 108 -1.32 4.78 5.32
C SER A 108 -1.40 5.12 3.84
N PHE A 109 -0.81 4.28 2.99
CA PHE A 109 -0.85 4.43 1.55
C PHE A 109 -2.28 4.52 1.00
N ASP A 110 -3.19 3.63 1.46
CA ASP A 110 -4.59 3.62 1.03
C ASP A 110 -5.32 4.94 1.33
N LYS A 111 -5.16 5.45 2.55
CA LYS A 111 -5.81 6.70 2.95
C LYS A 111 -5.24 7.90 2.19
N PHE A 112 -3.93 7.94 2.03
CA PHE A 112 -3.23 8.99 1.28
C PHE A 112 -3.70 9.00 -0.18
N PHE A 113 -3.66 7.84 -0.84
CA PHE A 113 -3.98 7.71 -2.24
C PHE A 113 -5.43 8.11 -2.55
N LYS A 114 -6.39 7.63 -1.77
CA LYS A 114 -7.81 8.01 -1.90
C LYS A 114 -8.01 9.52 -1.76
N ARG A 115 -7.46 10.09 -0.71
CA ARG A 115 -7.61 11.53 -0.46
C ARG A 115 -6.99 12.38 -1.56
N PHE A 116 -5.85 11.95 -2.10
CA PHE A 116 -5.19 12.68 -3.19
C PHE A 116 -6.02 12.62 -4.47
N VAL A 117 -6.56 11.46 -4.81
CA VAL A 117 -7.44 11.29 -5.98
C VAL A 117 -8.71 12.12 -5.82
N ASP A 118 -9.33 12.13 -4.64
CA ASP A 118 -10.51 12.97 -4.36
C ASP A 118 -10.26 14.47 -4.57
N ARG A 119 -9.01 14.91 -4.40
CA ARG A 119 -8.60 16.31 -4.53
C ARG A 119 -7.85 16.63 -5.83
N SER A 120 -7.65 15.64 -6.69
CA SER A 120 -6.85 15.78 -7.91
C SER A 120 -7.39 16.85 -8.85
N PHE A 121 -8.71 16.99 -8.96
CA PHE A 121 -9.34 18.04 -9.77
C PHE A 121 -8.98 19.45 -9.29
N CYS A 122 -9.05 19.70 -7.99
CA CYS A 122 -8.64 20.99 -7.40
C CYS A 122 -7.16 21.27 -7.66
N LEU A 123 -6.30 20.25 -7.48
CA LEU A 123 -4.86 20.37 -7.72
C LEU A 123 -4.58 20.68 -9.19
N THR A 124 -5.21 19.99 -10.12
CA THR A 124 -5.05 20.24 -11.57
C THR A 124 -5.44 21.68 -11.91
N LYS A 125 -6.58 22.16 -11.40
CA LYS A 125 -7.02 23.55 -11.62
C LYS A 125 -5.99 24.55 -11.09
N LEU A 126 -5.45 24.33 -9.90
CA LEU A 126 -4.45 25.18 -9.29
C LEU A 126 -3.12 25.16 -10.06
N LEU A 127 -2.66 23.99 -10.52
CA LEU A 127 -1.46 23.87 -11.35
C LEU A 127 -1.56 24.65 -12.66
N LEU A 128 -2.76 24.69 -13.25
CA LEU A 128 -3.01 25.45 -14.48
C LEU A 128 -3.09 26.97 -14.24
N THR A 129 -3.37 27.41 -13.02
CA THR A 129 -3.51 28.85 -12.69
C THR A 129 -2.28 29.41 -12.00
N SER A 130 -1.73 28.71 -11.02
CA SER A 130 -0.56 29.17 -10.25
C SER A 130 0.14 28.01 -9.56
N ILE A 131 1.41 27.83 -9.88
CA ILE A 131 2.26 26.80 -9.25
C ILE A 131 2.40 27.06 -7.74
N THR A 132 2.52 28.33 -7.32
CA THR A 132 2.63 28.71 -5.91
C THR A 132 1.42 28.27 -5.12
N ASN A 133 0.21 28.57 -5.62
CA ASN A 133 -1.03 28.14 -4.97
C ASN A 133 -1.19 26.61 -4.94
N ALA A 134 -0.68 25.91 -5.97
CA ALA A 134 -0.69 24.43 -5.99
C ALA A 134 0.25 23.86 -4.91
N ILE A 135 1.42 24.46 -4.69
CA ILE A 135 2.35 24.06 -3.64
C ILE A 135 1.73 24.31 -2.25
N GLU A 136 1.16 25.47 -2.01
CA GLU A 136 0.48 25.80 -0.75
C GLU A 136 -0.70 24.85 -0.50
N PHE A 137 -1.46 24.54 -1.52
CA PHE A 137 -2.55 23.56 -1.42
C PHE A 137 -2.04 22.16 -1.06
N CYS A 138 -0.94 21.70 -1.66
CA CYS A 138 -0.29 20.45 -1.28
C CYS A 138 0.16 20.49 0.19
N HIS A 139 0.81 21.57 0.61
CA HIS A 139 1.20 21.77 2.00
C HIS A 139 0.01 21.72 2.94
N SER A 140 -1.07 22.42 2.64
CA SER A 140 -2.28 22.41 3.45
C SER A 140 -2.94 21.03 3.53
N LEU A 141 -3.01 20.31 2.41
CA LEU A 141 -3.50 18.92 2.38
C LEU A 141 -2.69 18.01 3.29
N PHE A 142 -1.37 18.16 3.30
CA PHE A 142 -0.49 17.30 4.08
C PHE A 142 -0.50 17.67 5.56
N TYR A 143 -0.34 18.93 5.91
CA TYR A 143 -0.21 19.34 7.32
C TYR A 143 -1.53 19.31 8.09
N LEU A 144 -2.63 19.77 7.49
CA LEU A 144 -3.95 19.77 8.14
C LEU A 144 -4.55 18.37 8.27
N HIS A 145 -4.18 17.43 7.39
CA HIS A 145 -4.77 16.09 7.38
C HIS A 145 -3.78 14.97 7.77
N LEU A 146 -2.57 15.31 8.21
CA LEU A 146 -1.56 14.32 8.64
C LEU A 146 -2.14 13.29 9.60
N ARG A 147 -2.94 13.72 10.58
CA ARG A 147 -3.57 12.84 11.55
C ARG A 147 -4.49 11.80 10.90
N ASN A 148 -5.16 12.17 9.83
CA ASN A 148 -6.09 11.30 9.09
C ASN A 148 -5.36 10.29 8.20
N PHE A 149 -4.11 10.58 7.80
CA PHE A 149 -3.30 9.70 6.96
C PHE A 149 -2.52 8.65 7.75
N MET A 150 -2.36 8.83 9.05
CA MET A 150 -1.58 7.92 9.86
C MET A 150 -2.18 6.52 9.86
N LYS A 151 -1.31 5.51 9.84
CA LYS A 151 -1.71 4.13 10.08
C LYS A 151 -2.26 4.00 11.50
N CYS A 152 -3.43 3.37 11.64
CA CYS A 152 -3.93 2.97 12.93
C CYS A 152 -3.04 1.85 13.48
N HIS A 153 -2.36 2.07 14.59
CA HIS A 153 -1.62 1.03 15.28
C HIS A 153 -2.56 -0.04 15.80
N GLN A 154 -2.48 -1.24 15.23
CA GLN A 154 -2.98 -2.43 15.94
C GLN A 154 -1.92 -2.79 16.99
N LYS A 155 -2.34 -2.83 18.27
CA LYS A 155 -1.45 -3.02 19.45
C LYS A 155 -0.51 -4.25 19.37
N SER A 156 -0.71 -5.17 18.42
CA SER A 156 0.02 -6.44 18.33
C SER A 156 0.81 -6.66 17.03
N ARG A 157 0.82 -5.71 16.09
CA ARG A 157 1.50 -5.91 14.80
C ARG A 157 2.50 -4.80 14.50
N LEU A 158 3.74 -5.20 14.25
CA LEU A 158 4.77 -4.31 13.73
C LEU A 158 4.37 -3.77 12.36
N THR A 159 4.67 -2.51 12.11
CA THR A 159 4.47 -1.91 10.78
C THR A 159 5.53 -2.41 9.79
N SER A 160 5.33 -2.15 8.49
CA SER A 160 6.27 -2.59 7.45
C SER A 160 7.68 -2.01 7.65
N LEU A 161 7.79 -0.73 8.04
CA LEU A 161 9.08 -0.08 8.33
C LEU A 161 9.73 -0.65 9.58
N GLN A 162 8.95 -0.89 10.66
CA GLN A 162 9.46 -1.52 11.88
C GLN A 162 9.97 -2.94 11.64
N LYS A 163 9.32 -3.69 10.75
CA LYS A 163 9.80 -5.02 10.35
C LYS A 163 11.14 -4.93 9.60
N LEU A 164 11.24 -4.02 8.64
CA LEU A 164 12.48 -3.80 7.90
C LEU A 164 13.62 -3.36 8.82
N THR A 165 13.39 -2.35 9.68
CA THR A 165 14.43 -1.89 10.62
C THR A 165 14.90 -2.99 11.55
N LYS A 166 14.00 -3.86 12.02
CA LYS A 166 14.33 -5.01 12.86
C LYS A 166 15.13 -6.09 12.11
N SER A 167 14.90 -6.26 10.81
CA SER A 167 15.59 -7.28 10.00
C SER A 167 17.01 -6.87 9.60
N PHE A 168 17.36 -5.58 9.70
CA PHE A 168 18.69 -5.03 9.37
C PHE A 168 19.46 -4.54 10.60
N SER A 169 18.92 -4.65 11.80
CA SER A 169 19.60 -4.44 13.09
C SER A 169 20.13 -5.75 13.66
#